data_7dca1048714423ff80c4be1c2c16db05
#
_entry.id   7dca1048714423ff80c4be1c2c16db05
#
_cell.length_a   1.000
_cell.length_b   1.000
_cell.length_c   1.000
_cell.angle_alpha   90.00
_cell.angle_beta   90.00
_cell.angle_gamma   90.00
#
_symmetry.space_group_name_H-M   'P 1'
#
loop_
_entity.id
_entity.type
_entity.pdbx_description
1 polymer ?
#
loop_
_entity_poly.entity_id
_entity_poly.type
_entity_poly.pdbx_seq_one_letter_code
_entity_poly.pdbx_strand_id
1 'polypeptide(L)'
;MPPADIIDETLNTNNNMSTLEKIFAEKLLAVKAIKLQPEQPFTWASGWKSPFYCDNRKTLAFPALRSFVKLELSRIVAEKYPEADAIAGVATGAIAQGALVADALGLPFAYVRSKPKDHGMTNLIEGDLQKGMKVVVIEDLISTGGSSLKAVEALRQHGCEVIGMVASYTYGFPVAEEAFKAANVELTTLTNYEAVVEVALQTGYIKEQHVELLHQWRSNPSEWGK
;
A
#
# COMPACT_ATOMS: atom_id res chain seq x y z
N MET A 1 7.99 55.44 -8.37
CA MET A 1 7.25 54.16 -8.24
C MET A 1 7.68 53.26 -9.38
N PRO A 2 8.43 52.18 -9.15
CA PRO A 2 8.68 51.16 -10.15
C PRO A 2 7.45 50.20 -10.18
N PRO A 3 7.17 49.54 -11.33
CA PRO A 3 6.02 48.66 -11.47
C PRO A 3 6.24 47.35 -10.70
N ALA A 4 5.12 46.83 -10.17
CA ALA A 4 5.07 45.57 -9.48
C ALA A 4 5.47 44.43 -10.41
N ASP A 5 6.41 43.63 -9.97
CA ASP A 5 6.82 42.39 -10.63
C ASP A 5 5.65 41.41 -10.66
N ILE A 6 5.27 41.06 -11.88
CA ILE A 6 4.32 39.95 -12.15
C ILE A 6 5.07 38.65 -11.80
N ILE A 7 4.72 38.12 -10.65
CA ILE A 7 5.17 36.76 -10.28
C ILE A 7 4.45 35.79 -11.23
N ASP A 8 5.23 35.15 -12.07
CA ASP A 8 4.79 34.09 -12.98
C ASP A 8 4.26 32.88 -12.17
N GLU A 9 2.94 32.74 -12.06
CA GLU A 9 2.26 31.64 -11.36
C GLU A 9 2.25 30.31 -12.15
N THR A 10 3.02 30.18 -13.22
CA THR A 10 2.93 29.01 -14.13
C THR A 10 3.90 27.86 -13.87
N LEU A 11 4.67 27.89 -12.77
CA LEU A 11 5.64 26.82 -12.47
C LEU A 11 5.49 26.23 -11.06
N ASN A 12 4.28 25.84 -10.65
CA ASN A 12 4.13 25.11 -9.39
C ASN A 12 3.13 23.95 -9.48
N THR A 13 3.30 23.07 -10.47
CA THR A 13 2.79 21.70 -10.38
C THR A 13 3.79 20.85 -9.57
N ASN A 14 4.19 21.33 -8.40
CA ASN A 14 4.94 20.52 -7.45
C ASN A 14 3.97 19.48 -6.88
N ASN A 15 4.13 18.24 -7.31
CA ASN A 15 3.66 17.04 -6.67
C ASN A 15 3.86 17.18 -5.15
N ASN A 16 2.78 17.46 -4.43
CA ASN A 16 2.82 17.73 -2.99
C ASN A 16 2.90 16.40 -2.22
N MET A 17 3.93 15.58 -2.55
CA MET A 17 4.20 14.34 -1.83
C MET A 17 4.52 14.66 -0.39
N SER A 18 3.84 13.97 0.53
CA SER A 18 4.04 14.16 1.96
C SER A 18 5.46 13.77 2.37
N THR A 19 5.97 14.40 3.42
CA THR A 19 7.25 14.04 4.02
C THR A 19 7.30 12.56 4.42
N LEU A 20 6.17 12.01 4.91
CA LEU A 20 6.05 10.60 5.29
C LEU A 20 6.26 9.67 4.10
N GLU A 21 5.64 9.96 2.94
CA GLU A 21 5.78 9.14 1.74
C GLU A 21 7.24 9.02 1.31
N LYS A 22 7.99 10.13 1.31
CA LYS A 22 9.42 10.16 0.95
C LYS A 22 10.29 9.42 1.97
N ILE A 23 10.07 9.65 3.26
CA ILE A 23 10.81 8.96 4.34
C ILE A 23 10.61 7.44 4.25
N PHE A 24 9.39 6.99 4.02
CA PHE A 24 9.14 5.55 3.94
C PHE A 24 9.68 4.95 2.65
N ALA A 25 9.56 5.63 1.52
CA ALA A 25 10.18 5.23 0.25
C ALA A 25 11.69 5.02 0.39
N GLU A 26 12.40 5.97 1.01
CA GLU A 26 13.85 5.87 1.28
C GLU A 26 14.18 4.63 2.12
N LYS A 27 13.42 4.38 3.19
CA LYS A 27 13.62 3.20 4.04
C LYS A 27 13.40 1.90 3.29
N LEU A 28 12.39 1.82 2.41
CA LEU A 28 12.12 0.63 1.60
C LEU A 28 13.24 0.34 0.59
N LEU A 29 13.79 1.38 -0.03
CA LEU A 29 14.95 1.27 -0.92
C LEU A 29 16.20 0.83 -0.16
N ALA A 30 16.48 1.44 1.01
CA ALA A 30 17.66 1.14 1.82
C ALA A 30 17.72 -0.32 2.26
N VAL A 31 16.58 -0.93 2.67
CA VAL A 31 16.52 -2.34 3.06
C VAL A 31 16.27 -3.28 1.87
N LYS A 32 16.23 -2.75 0.66
CA LYS A 32 15.94 -3.51 -0.58
C LYS A 32 14.60 -4.28 -0.52
N ALA A 33 13.63 -3.74 0.23
CA ALA A 33 12.25 -4.17 0.15
C ALA A 33 11.65 -3.77 -1.21
N ILE A 34 12.05 -2.60 -1.71
CA ILE A 34 11.85 -2.19 -3.10
C ILE A 34 13.18 -2.23 -3.85
N LYS A 35 13.14 -2.73 -5.08
CA LYS A 35 14.25 -2.76 -6.02
C LYS A 35 13.80 -2.23 -7.37
N LEU A 36 14.62 -1.39 -7.97
CA LEU A 36 14.44 -0.85 -9.31
C LEU A 36 15.57 -1.38 -10.19
N GLN A 37 15.23 -2.10 -11.28
CA GLN A 37 16.16 -2.66 -12.25
C GLN A 37 15.65 -2.39 -13.67
N PRO A 38 15.72 -1.15 -14.15
CA PRO A 38 15.22 -0.77 -15.48
C PRO A 38 15.90 -1.51 -16.63
N GLU A 39 17.21 -1.74 -16.52
CA GLU A 39 18.02 -2.38 -17.57
C GLU A 39 17.91 -3.92 -17.53
N GLN A 40 17.55 -4.52 -16.39
CA GLN A 40 17.43 -5.96 -16.19
C GLN A 40 16.14 -6.30 -15.43
N PRO A 41 14.98 -6.20 -16.10
CA PRO A 41 13.69 -6.32 -15.44
C PRO A 41 13.47 -7.69 -14.83
N PHE A 42 12.74 -7.70 -13.71
CA PHE A 42 12.24 -8.92 -13.07
C PHE A 42 11.15 -9.57 -13.93
N THR A 43 10.93 -10.86 -13.73
CA THR A 43 9.74 -11.55 -14.23
C THR A 43 8.86 -11.89 -13.02
N TRP A 44 7.65 -11.34 -12.97
CA TRP A 44 6.69 -11.64 -11.91
C TRP A 44 6.07 -13.04 -12.09
N ALA A 45 5.43 -13.55 -11.04
CA ALA A 45 4.72 -14.84 -11.09
C ALA A 45 3.59 -14.87 -12.14
N SER A 46 3.05 -13.70 -12.51
CA SER A 46 2.10 -13.54 -13.62
C SER A 46 2.72 -13.69 -15.00
N GLY A 47 4.05 -13.77 -15.10
CA GLY A 47 4.81 -13.73 -16.36
C GLY A 47 5.13 -12.32 -16.87
N TRP A 48 4.63 -11.28 -16.23
CA TRP A 48 4.90 -9.91 -16.64
C TRP A 48 6.36 -9.52 -16.38
N LYS A 49 6.93 -8.77 -17.30
CA LYS A 49 8.21 -8.10 -17.08
C LYS A 49 7.99 -6.85 -16.26
N SER A 50 8.88 -6.59 -15.29
CA SER A 50 8.79 -5.41 -14.44
C SER A 50 10.16 -4.89 -14.08
N PRO A 51 10.43 -3.60 -14.27
CA PRO A 51 11.63 -2.95 -13.76
C PRO A 51 11.57 -2.70 -12.25
N PHE A 52 10.45 -3.05 -11.62
CA PHE A 52 10.12 -2.78 -10.24
C PHE A 52 9.77 -4.08 -9.49
N TYR A 53 10.32 -4.26 -8.29
CA TYR A 53 9.99 -5.36 -7.40
C TYR A 53 9.77 -4.82 -5.99
N CYS A 54 8.67 -5.22 -5.36
CA CYS A 54 8.33 -4.84 -4.00
C CYS A 54 8.03 -6.09 -3.15
N ASP A 55 8.67 -6.17 -1.98
CA ASP A 55 8.40 -7.17 -0.94
C ASP A 55 8.44 -6.49 0.43
N ASN A 56 7.31 -5.91 0.83
CA ASN A 56 7.17 -5.20 2.10
C ASN A 56 7.36 -6.09 3.32
N ARG A 57 7.23 -7.42 3.20
CA ARG A 57 7.48 -8.38 4.28
C ARG A 57 8.90 -8.30 4.81
N LYS A 58 9.85 -7.84 3.99
CA LYS A 58 11.24 -7.59 4.42
C LYS A 58 11.34 -6.57 5.55
N THR A 59 10.41 -5.62 5.64
CA THR A 59 10.39 -4.63 6.72
C THR A 59 10.31 -5.28 8.10
N LEU A 60 9.74 -6.48 8.20
CA LEU A 60 9.60 -7.23 9.44
C LEU A 60 10.94 -7.65 10.04
N ALA A 61 11.97 -7.86 9.20
CA ALA A 61 13.30 -8.26 9.63
C ALA A 61 14.11 -7.13 10.30
N PHE A 62 13.68 -5.89 10.13
CA PHE A 62 14.37 -4.70 10.65
C PHE A 62 13.58 -4.07 11.78
N PRO A 63 13.96 -4.27 13.07
CA PRO A 63 13.12 -3.84 14.21
C PRO A 63 12.72 -2.37 14.18
N ALA A 64 13.64 -1.47 13.86
CA ALA A 64 13.34 -0.04 13.78
C ALA A 64 12.35 0.29 12.65
N LEU A 65 12.50 -0.32 11.47
CA LEU A 65 11.59 -0.12 10.36
C LEU A 65 10.23 -0.78 10.61
N ARG A 66 10.21 -1.98 11.19
CA ARG A 66 8.97 -2.64 11.61
C ARG A 66 8.18 -1.78 12.60
N SER A 67 8.88 -1.17 13.58
CA SER A 67 8.26 -0.25 14.54
C SER A 67 7.76 1.02 13.87
N PHE A 68 8.52 1.58 12.93
CA PHE A 68 8.08 2.73 12.13
C PHE A 68 6.79 2.43 11.38
N VAL A 69 6.72 1.31 10.63
CA VAL A 69 5.52 0.92 9.88
C VAL A 69 4.33 0.71 10.82
N LYS A 70 4.55 -0.01 11.94
CA LYS A 70 3.51 -0.19 12.96
C LYS A 70 2.96 1.15 13.45
N LEU A 71 3.82 2.06 13.85
CA LEU A 71 3.41 3.34 14.42
C LEU A 71 2.68 4.22 13.41
N GLU A 72 3.16 4.31 12.17
CA GLU A 72 2.52 5.14 11.15
C GLU A 72 1.16 4.58 10.69
N LEU A 73 1.05 3.25 10.51
CA LEU A 73 -0.25 2.62 10.24
C LEU A 73 -1.22 2.84 11.40
N SER A 74 -0.77 2.66 12.65
CA SER A 74 -1.61 2.88 13.84
C SER A 74 -2.04 4.33 13.97
N ARG A 75 -1.14 5.29 13.69
CA ARG A 75 -1.47 6.72 13.69
C ARG A 75 -2.58 7.04 12.68
N ILE A 76 -2.45 6.55 11.45
CA ILE A 76 -3.48 6.77 10.41
C ILE A 76 -4.82 6.17 10.84
N VAL A 77 -4.83 4.96 11.39
CA VAL A 77 -6.06 4.34 11.89
C VAL A 77 -6.68 5.17 13.00
N ALA A 78 -5.90 5.59 14.00
CA ALA A 78 -6.41 6.39 15.12
C ALA A 78 -6.94 7.76 14.68
N GLU A 79 -6.31 8.40 13.69
CA GLU A 79 -6.71 9.73 13.20
C GLU A 79 -7.93 9.68 12.28
N LYS A 80 -7.99 8.71 11.35
CA LYS A 80 -9.04 8.64 10.33
C LYS A 80 -10.24 7.78 10.74
N TYR A 81 -10.02 6.79 11.59
CA TYR A 81 -11.01 5.78 11.96
C TYR A 81 -11.08 5.58 13.48
N PRO A 82 -11.29 6.67 14.26
CA PRO A 82 -11.32 6.58 15.72
C PRO A 82 -12.42 5.68 16.27
N GLU A 83 -13.43 5.38 15.44
CA GLU A 83 -14.54 4.47 15.77
C GLU A 83 -14.29 3.01 15.39
N ALA A 84 -13.07 2.64 15.00
CA ALA A 84 -12.75 1.26 14.65
C ALA A 84 -12.90 0.33 15.85
N ASP A 85 -13.68 -0.75 15.69
CA ASP A 85 -13.86 -1.79 16.70
C ASP A 85 -12.82 -2.91 16.57
N ALA A 86 -12.25 -3.13 15.39
CA ALA A 86 -11.29 -4.19 15.13
C ALA A 86 -10.40 -3.90 13.92
N ILE A 87 -9.27 -4.60 13.85
CA ILE A 87 -8.34 -4.61 12.72
C ILE A 87 -8.39 -5.95 12.00
N ALA A 88 -8.40 -5.91 10.65
CA ALA A 88 -8.29 -7.12 9.85
C ALA A 88 -7.09 -7.03 8.90
N GLY A 89 -6.17 -7.99 8.96
CA GLY A 89 -5.03 -8.09 8.03
C GLY A 89 -5.37 -8.92 6.79
N VAL A 90 -4.92 -8.50 5.62
CA VAL A 90 -5.04 -9.31 4.40
C VAL A 90 -3.91 -10.35 4.36
N ALA A 91 -4.26 -11.62 4.31
CA ALA A 91 -3.25 -12.68 4.24
C ALA A 91 -2.59 -12.72 2.85
N THR A 92 -1.27 -12.94 2.80
CA THR A 92 -0.39 -13.30 3.90
C THR A 92 0.44 -12.09 4.36
N GLY A 93 0.68 -11.12 3.47
CA GLY A 93 1.65 -10.05 3.66
C GLY A 93 1.34 -9.15 4.86
N ALA A 94 0.06 -8.86 5.08
CA ALA A 94 -0.38 -7.94 6.11
C ALA A 94 -0.77 -8.58 7.45
N ILE A 95 -0.65 -9.90 7.60
CA ILE A 95 -0.98 -10.55 8.90
C ILE A 95 -0.14 -9.96 10.03
N ALA A 96 1.17 -9.95 9.85
CA ALA A 96 2.08 -9.48 10.90
C ALA A 96 1.90 -8.00 11.21
N GLN A 97 1.81 -7.16 10.17
CA GLN A 97 1.62 -5.71 10.36
C GLN A 97 0.25 -5.41 10.97
N GLY A 98 -0.80 -6.08 10.51
CA GLY A 98 -2.16 -5.93 11.09
C GLY A 98 -2.21 -6.31 12.56
N ALA A 99 -1.57 -7.41 12.95
CA ALA A 99 -1.48 -7.81 14.36
C ALA A 99 -0.73 -6.79 15.21
N LEU A 100 0.37 -6.23 14.68
CA LEU A 100 1.14 -5.19 15.37
C LEU A 100 0.36 -3.88 15.51
N VAL A 101 -0.47 -3.52 14.52
CA VAL A 101 -1.36 -2.34 14.58
C VAL A 101 -2.46 -2.55 15.62
N ALA A 102 -3.10 -3.72 15.61
CA ALA A 102 -4.13 -4.07 16.58
C ALA A 102 -3.59 -4.04 18.01
N ASP A 103 -2.40 -4.61 18.24
CA ASP A 103 -1.71 -4.58 19.54
C ASP A 103 -1.43 -3.14 20.00
N ALA A 104 -0.93 -2.29 19.08
CA ALA A 104 -0.63 -0.89 19.41
C ALA A 104 -1.87 -0.05 19.75
N LEU A 105 -3.02 -0.40 19.16
CA LEU A 105 -4.30 0.29 19.38
C LEU A 105 -5.17 -0.36 20.47
N GLY A 106 -4.78 -1.53 20.98
CA GLY A 106 -5.57 -2.30 21.94
C GLY A 106 -6.88 -2.85 21.35
N LEU A 107 -6.90 -3.11 20.03
CA LEU A 107 -8.09 -3.57 19.31
C LEU A 107 -8.01 -5.08 19.02
N PRO A 108 -9.17 -5.78 18.92
CA PRO A 108 -9.25 -7.13 18.39
C PRO A 108 -8.62 -7.25 17.00
N PHE A 109 -8.05 -8.43 16.71
CA PHE A 109 -7.43 -8.73 15.43
C PHE A 109 -8.00 -9.98 14.78
N ALA A 110 -8.23 -9.91 13.48
CA ALA A 110 -8.48 -11.04 12.60
C ALA A 110 -7.66 -10.92 11.32
N TYR A 111 -7.55 -11.98 10.53
CA TYR A 111 -7.00 -11.87 9.18
C TYR A 111 -7.85 -12.62 8.16
N VAL A 112 -7.83 -12.15 6.92
CA VAL A 112 -8.63 -12.71 5.84
C VAL A 112 -7.74 -13.48 4.88
N ARG A 113 -8.01 -14.77 4.69
CA ARG A 113 -7.28 -15.67 3.81
C ARG A 113 -7.64 -15.44 2.33
N SER A 114 -6.71 -15.71 1.45
CA SER A 114 -6.94 -15.65 0.00
C SER A 114 -7.78 -16.82 -0.53
N LYS A 115 -7.81 -17.96 0.22
CA LYS A 115 -8.56 -19.18 -0.13
C LYS A 115 -9.19 -19.78 1.12
N PRO A 116 -10.38 -20.44 0.99
CA PRO A 116 -10.99 -21.22 2.07
C PRO A 116 -10.08 -22.38 2.54
N LYS A 117 -10.38 -22.94 3.71
CA LYS A 117 -9.77 -24.20 4.16
C LYS A 117 -10.33 -25.38 3.36
N ASP A 118 -9.48 -26.35 3.05
CA ASP A 118 -9.88 -27.55 2.31
C ASP A 118 -10.80 -28.47 3.14
N HIS A 119 -10.77 -28.33 4.47
CA HIS A 119 -11.57 -29.11 5.40
C HIS A 119 -12.22 -28.21 6.45
N GLY A 120 -13.56 -28.28 6.57
CA GLY A 120 -14.34 -27.53 7.55
C GLY A 120 -15.09 -26.35 6.96
N MET A 121 -15.53 -25.42 7.81
CA MET A 121 -16.33 -24.26 7.39
C MET A 121 -15.58 -23.42 6.35
N THR A 122 -16.29 -23.00 5.31
CA THR A 122 -15.80 -22.19 4.18
C THR A 122 -15.39 -20.75 4.59
N ASN A 123 -15.03 -20.55 5.86
CA ASN A 123 -14.70 -19.24 6.40
C ASN A 123 -13.31 -18.78 5.92
N LEU A 124 -13.26 -17.61 5.33
CA LEU A 124 -12.02 -16.92 4.95
C LEU A 124 -11.40 -16.15 6.11
N ILE A 125 -12.15 -15.85 7.16
CA ILE A 125 -11.74 -15.01 8.28
C ILE A 125 -11.22 -15.92 9.40
N GLU A 126 -10.03 -15.64 9.86
CA GLU A 126 -9.40 -16.26 11.02
C GLU A 126 -9.32 -15.26 12.16
N GLY A 127 -9.95 -15.57 13.25
CA GLY A 127 -10.19 -14.72 14.41
C GLY A 127 -11.67 -14.70 14.74
N ASP A 128 -12.06 -13.87 15.71
CA ASP A 128 -13.45 -13.76 16.19
C ASP A 128 -13.94 -12.32 16.04
N LEU A 129 -14.56 -12.03 14.88
CA LEU A 129 -15.23 -10.77 14.62
C LEU A 129 -16.73 -10.92 14.78
N GLN A 130 -17.35 -9.94 15.43
CA GLN A 130 -18.80 -9.93 15.62
C GLN A 130 -19.50 -9.14 14.51
N LYS A 131 -20.73 -9.53 14.17
CA LYS A 131 -21.55 -8.78 13.22
C LYS A 131 -21.78 -7.35 13.71
N GLY A 132 -21.69 -6.40 12.78
CA GLY A 132 -21.84 -4.98 13.07
C GLY A 132 -20.54 -4.28 13.51
N MET A 133 -19.45 -5.01 13.77
CA MET A 133 -18.16 -4.37 14.06
C MET A 133 -17.67 -3.52 12.90
N LYS A 134 -17.18 -2.33 13.22
CA LYS A 134 -16.47 -1.44 12.31
C LYS A 134 -15.01 -1.87 12.20
N VAL A 135 -14.62 -2.31 11.00
CA VAL A 135 -13.31 -2.91 10.76
C VAL A 135 -12.48 -2.05 9.84
N VAL A 136 -11.24 -1.76 10.24
CA VAL A 136 -10.21 -1.21 9.35
C VAL A 136 -9.34 -2.34 8.83
N VAL A 137 -9.17 -2.39 7.51
CA VAL A 137 -8.34 -3.40 6.85
C VAL A 137 -6.91 -2.90 6.71
N ILE A 138 -5.94 -3.74 7.08
CA ILE A 138 -4.51 -3.49 6.86
C ILE A 138 -4.01 -4.34 5.71
N GLU A 139 -3.27 -3.69 4.79
CA GLU A 139 -2.66 -4.36 3.64
C GLU A 139 -1.16 -4.02 3.54
N ASP A 140 -0.36 -4.90 2.96
CA ASP A 140 1.07 -4.64 2.74
C ASP A 140 1.32 -3.93 1.40
N LEU A 141 0.59 -4.30 0.36
CA LEU A 141 0.79 -3.79 -0.99
C LEU A 141 -0.49 -3.83 -1.82
N ILE A 142 -0.81 -2.71 -2.44
CA ILE A 142 -1.87 -2.61 -3.44
C ILE A 142 -1.27 -2.59 -4.85
N SER A 143 -1.57 -3.62 -5.64
CA SER A 143 -1.32 -3.66 -7.08
C SER A 143 -2.61 -3.31 -7.83
N THR A 144 -3.36 -4.28 -8.31
CA THR A 144 -4.66 -4.07 -8.93
C THR A 144 -5.83 -4.00 -7.95
N GLY A 145 -5.59 -4.24 -6.66
CA GLY A 145 -6.59 -4.21 -5.60
C GLY A 145 -7.48 -5.46 -5.48
N GLY A 146 -7.38 -6.40 -6.42
CA GLY A 146 -8.33 -7.51 -6.49
C GLY A 146 -8.32 -8.44 -5.26
N SER A 147 -7.15 -8.77 -4.69
CA SER A 147 -7.05 -9.59 -3.47
C SER A 147 -7.57 -8.84 -2.25
N SER A 148 -7.20 -7.57 -2.14
CA SER A 148 -7.56 -6.70 -1.02
C SER A 148 -9.08 -6.47 -0.97
N LEU A 149 -9.71 -6.22 -2.12
CA LEU A 149 -11.15 -6.03 -2.20
C LEU A 149 -11.95 -7.33 -1.98
N LYS A 150 -11.39 -8.51 -2.33
CA LYS A 150 -11.98 -9.80 -1.93
C LYS A 150 -11.99 -9.97 -0.41
N ALA A 151 -10.97 -9.49 0.29
CA ALA A 151 -10.95 -9.50 1.75
C ALA A 151 -12.03 -8.58 2.35
N VAL A 152 -12.21 -7.39 1.78
CA VAL A 152 -13.30 -6.47 2.14
C VAL A 152 -14.66 -7.14 1.97
N GLU A 153 -14.88 -7.79 0.83
CA GLU A 153 -16.14 -8.48 0.53
C GLU A 153 -16.41 -9.61 1.54
N ALA A 154 -15.39 -10.42 1.87
CA ALA A 154 -15.52 -11.48 2.88
C ALA A 154 -15.91 -10.93 4.26
N LEU A 155 -15.34 -9.80 4.68
CA LEU A 155 -15.71 -9.13 5.93
C LEU A 155 -17.12 -8.60 5.91
N ARG A 156 -17.55 -7.99 4.81
CA ARG A 156 -18.93 -7.51 4.63
C ARG A 156 -19.96 -8.66 4.62
N GLN A 157 -19.63 -9.77 3.94
CA GLN A 157 -20.47 -11.00 3.95
C GLN A 157 -20.55 -11.63 5.34
N HIS A 158 -19.52 -11.51 6.16
CA HIS A 158 -19.54 -11.92 7.56
C HIS A 158 -20.49 -11.05 8.42
N GLY A 159 -20.80 -9.85 7.94
CA GLY A 159 -21.67 -8.87 8.61
C GLY A 159 -20.90 -7.74 9.29
N CYS A 160 -19.61 -7.58 9.01
CA CYS A 160 -18.83 -6.43 9.48
C CYS A 160 -19.06 -5.20 8.57
N GLU A 161 -18.89 -4.01 9.15
CA GLU A 161 -18.81 -2.75 8.43
C GLU A 161 -17.33 -2.45 8.15
N VAL A 162 -16.88 -2.53 6.90
CA VAL A 162 -15.53 -2.12 6.52
C VAL A 162 -15.53 -0.61 6.31
N ILE A 163 -14.89 0.13 7.22
CA ILE A 163 -14.88 1.60 7.25
C ILE A 163 -13.69 2.21 6.51
N GLY A 164 -12.65 1.43 6.19
CA GLY A 164 -11.52 1.88 5.39
C GLY A 164 -10.42 0.83 5.28
N MET A 165 -9.43 1.14 4.45
CA MET A 165 -8.22 0.34 4.27
C MET A 165 -6.98 1.21 4.39
N VAL A 166 -6.00 0.76 5.16
CA VAL A 166 -4.69 1.40 5.26
C VAL A 166 -3.62 0.42 4.80
N ALA A 167 -2.81 0.82 3.81
CA ALA A 167 -1.78 -0.05 3.24
C ALA A 167 -0.38 0.58 3.35
N SER A 168 0.64 -0.26 3.37
CA SER A 168 2.02 0.23 3.40
C SER A 168 2.42 0.87 2.08
N TYR A 169 1.97 0.30 0.94
CA TYR A 169 2.41 0.73 -0.38
C TYR A 169 1.32 0.54 -1.44
N THR A 170 1.29 1.43 -2.44
CA THR A 170 0.50 1.24 -3.67
C THR A 170 1.31 1.54 -4.93
N TYR A 171 1.07 0.76 -6.00
CA TYR A 171 1.53 1.12 -7.35
C TYR A 171 0.72 2.28 -7.95
N GLY A 172 -0.46 2.61 -7.40
CA GLY A 172 -1.35 3.66 -7.92
C GLY A 172 -1.81 3.36 -9.34
N PHE A 173 -2.10 2.10 -9.67
CA PHE A 173 -2.66 1.77 -10.98
C PHE A 173 -4.11 2.28 -11.07
N PRO A 174 -4.51 2.90 -12.20
CA PRO A 174 -5.87 3.41 -12.37
C PRO A 174 -6.95 2.34 -12.13
N VAL A 175 -6.69 1.10 -12.53
CA VAL A 175 -7.61 -0.03 -12.30
C VAL A 175 -7.85 -0.29 -10.80
N ALA A 176 -6.85 -0.06 -9.95
CA ALA A 176 -7.03 -0.18 -8.50
C ALA A 176 -7.86 0.97 -7.96
N GLU A 177 -7.58 2.20 -8.35
CA GLU A 177 -8.32 3.40 -7.93
C GLU A 177 -9.81 3.28 -8.28
N GLU A 178 -10.11 2.89 -9.52
CA GLU A 178 -11.49 2.65 -9.97
C GLU A 178 -12.16 1.53 -9.18
N ALA A 179 -11.46 0.42 -8.91
CA ALA A 179 -11.99 -0.71 -8.16
C ALA A 179 -12.30 -0.35 -6.70
N PHE A 180 -11.39 0.39 -6.02
CA PHE A 180 -11.61 0.87 -4.65
C PHE A 180 -12.78 1.86 -4.58
N LYS A 181 -12.88 2.78 -5.55
CA LYS A 181 -14.01 3.71 -5.67
C LYS A 181 -15.33 2.97 -5.88
N ALA A 182 -15.36 2.00 -6.80
CA ALA A 182 -16.56 1.19 -7.07
C ALA A 182 -16.98 0.35 -5.86
N ALA A 183 -16.01 -0.14 -5.07
CA ALA A 183 -16.27 -0.88 -3.83
C ALA A 183 -16.63 0.02 -2.64
N ASN A 184 -16.61 1.34 -2.80
CA ASN A 184 -16.79 2.31 -1.72
C ASN A 184 -15.89 2.01 -0.52
N VAL A 185 -14.57 1.91 -0.78
CA VAL A 185 -13.52 1.72 0.24
C VAL A 185 -12.51 2.84 0.11
N GLU A 186 -12.37 3.65 1.15
CA GLU A 186 -11.29 4.63 1.22
C GLU A 186 -9.96 3.91 1.44
N LEU A 187 -8.98 4.18 0.58
CA LEU A 187 -7.62 3.66 0.68
C LEU A 187 -6.67 4.78 1.09
N THR A 188 -5.92 4.55 2.16
CA THR A 188 -4.80 5.41 2.58
C THR A 188 -3.52 4.61 2.58
N THR A 189 -2.41 5.17 2.07
CA THR A 189 -1.12 4.45 1.99
C THR A 189 0.01 5.25 2.64
N LEU A 190 1.02 4.56 3.18
CA LEU A 190 2.21 5.21 3.74
C LEU A 190 3.12 5.79 2.66
N THR A 191 3.20 5.12 1.51
CA THR A 191 3.93 5.60 0.33
C THR A 191 3.37 4.98 -0.94
N ASN A 192 3.83 5.46 -2.07
CA ASN A 192 3.34 5.07 -3.39
C ASN A 192 4.49 4.97 -4.41
N TYR A 193 4.16 4.58 -5.62
CA TYR A 193 5.11 4.41 -6.73
C TYR A 193 5.87 5.69 -7.07
N GLU A 194 5.17 6.83 -7.15
CA GLU A 194 5.76 8.11 -7.53
C GLU A 194 6.79 8.58 -6.50
N ALA A 195 6.46 8.46 -5.21
CA ALA A 195 7.38 8.80 -4.13
C ALA A 195 8.65 7.94 -4.17
N VAL A 196 8.52 6.65 -4.49
CA VAL A 196 9.69 5.76 -4.61
C VAL A 196 10.56 6.13 -5.81
N VAL A 197 9.97 6.45 -6.96
CA VAL A 197 10.74 6.84 -8.17
C VAL A 197 11.45 8.17 -7.93
N GLU A 198 10.77 9.15 -7.32
CA GLU A 198 11.38 10.45 -6.98
C GLU A 198 12.56 10.29 -6.03
N VAL A 199 12.37 9.56 -4.92
CA VAL A 199 13.45 9.32 -3.94
C VAL A 199 14.59 8.52 -4.56
N ALA A 200 14.30 7.52 -5.40
CA ALA A 200 15.32 6.73 -6.08
C ALA A 200 16.18 7.61 -7.03
N LEU A 201 15.57 8.58 -7.70
CA LEU A 201 16.29 9.56 -8.52
C LEU A 201 17.12 10.50 -7.66
N GLN A 202 16.54 11.10 -6.62
CA GLN A 202 17.21 12.05 -5.72
C GLN A 202 18.42 11.43 -5.01
N THR A 203 18.33 10.15 -4.65
CA THR A 203 19.42 9.41 -3.97
C THR A 203 20.43 8.77 -4.93
N GLY A 204 20.24 8.93 -6.25
CA GLY A 204 21.12 8.32 -7.25
C GLY A 204 20.98 6.80 -7.37
N TYR A 205 19.91 6.22 -6.82
CA TYR A 205 19.60 4.79 -6.96
C TYR A 205 19.27 4.43 -8.42
N ILE A 206 18.61 5.34 -9.12
CA ILE A 206 18.39 5.31 -10.57
C ILE A 206 18.91 6.59 -11.22
N LYS A 207 19.07 6.58 -12.54
CA LYS A 207 19.44 7.75 -13.35
C LYS A 207 18.21 8.38 -13.97
N GLU A 208 18.29 9.64 -14.35
CA GLU A 208 17.20 10.39 -15.00
C GLU A 208 16.66 9.67 -16.25
N GLN A 209 17.53 9.09 -17.07
CA GLN A 209 17.15 8.31 -18.25
C GLN A 209 16.25 7.09 -17.95
N HIS A 210 16.20 6.61 -16.70
CA HIS A 210 15.36 5.48 -16.30
C HIS A 210 13.94 5.89 -15.92
N VAL A 211 13.71 7.17 -15.62
CA VAL A 211 12.41 7.66 -15.13
C VAL A 211 11.33 7.46 -16.18
N GLU A 212 11.61 7.85 -17.43
CA GLU A 212 10.67 7.68 -18.54
C GLU A 212 10.28 6.19 -18.75
N LEU A 213 11.25 5.29 -18.70
CA LEU A 213 11.02 3.85 -18.81
C LEU A 213 10.13 3.32 -17.67
N LEU A 214 10.33 3.80 -16.45
CA LEU A 214 9.52 3.44 -15.29
C LEU A 214 8.08 3.94 -15.45
N HIS A 215 7.86 5.16 -15.94
CA HIS A 215 6.52 5.68 -16.22
C HIS A 215 5.83 4.92 -17.35
N GLN A 216 6.54 4.58 -18.43
CA GLN A 216 6.01 3.75 -19.52
C GLN A 216 5.58 2.37 -19.02
N TRP A 217 6.38 1.73 -18.15
CA TRP A 217 5.98 0.48 -17.54
C TRP A 217 4.70 0.64 -16.70
N ARG A 218 4.63 1.65 -15.83
CA ARG A 218 3.48 1.85 -14.96
C ARG A 218 2.19 2.11 -15.72
N SER A 219 2.27 2.78 -16.88
CA SER A 219 1.09 3.08 -17.70
C SER A 219 0.47 1.82 -18.34
N ASN A 220 1.29 0.80 -18.65
CA ASN A 220 0.82 -0.45 -19.27
C ASN A 220 1.68 -1.66 -18.87
N PRO A 221 1.64 -2.10 -17.60
CA PRO A 221 2.54 -3.12 -17.07
C PRO A 221 2.32 -4.50 -17.68
N SER A 222 1.11 -4.80 -18.18
CA SER A 222 0.80 -6.11 -18.78
C SER A 222 1.38 -6.31 -20.18
N GLU A 223 1.66 -5.24 -20.92
CA GLU A 223 2.17 -5.26 -22.28
C GLU A 223 3.65 -4.87 -22.38
N TRP A 224 4.19 -4.29 -21.31
CA TRP A 224 5.56 -3.81 -21.30
C TRP A 224 6.58 -4.95 -21.39
N GLY A 225 7.52 -4.85 -22.34
CA GLY A 225 8.58 -5.84 -22.55
C GLY A 225 8.16 -7.14 -23.24
N LYS A 226 6.98 -7.12 -23.91
CA LYS A 226 6.55 -8.18 -24.83
C LYS A 226 7.18 -8.01 -26.20
#